data_9bc4a169380f2ac46c9d5b7520794fea
#
_entry.id   9bc4a169380f2ac46c9d5b7520794fea
#
_cell.length_a   1.000
_cell.length_b   1.000
_cell.length_c   1.000
_cell.angle_alpha   90.00
_cell.angle_beta   90.00
_cell.angle_gamma   90.00
#
_symmetry.space_group_name_H-M   'P 1'
#
loop_
_entity.id
_entity.type
_entity.pdbx_description
1 polymer ?
#
loop_
_entity_poly.entity_id
_entity_poly.type
_entity_poly.pdbx_seq_one_letter_code
_entity_poly.pdbx_strand_id
1 'polypeptide(L)'
;HLLSRRQRQMCIRDRINAGTQHNVIPDRCTFVVDIRSNECYSNQELFAEIQKHISCEAKARSFRLSSSHVEEQHPIVQRAVAMGRVPFGSPTLSDQALMSFPSLKIGPGKSSRSHTADEFIFIQEIEEAIGLYLELLDGASIEQNHT
;
A
#
# COMPACT_ATOMS: atom_id res chain seq x y z
N HIS A 1 -7.26 -9.17 -15.92
CA HIS A 1 -6.04 -8.54 -16.49
C HIS A 1 -5.91 -7.04 -16.21
N LEU A 2 -6.83 -6.40 -15.50
CA LEU A 2 -6.88 -4.94 -15.33
C LEU A 2 -6.74 -4.45 -13.88
N LEU A 3 -6.72 -5.33 -12.89
CA LEU A 3 -6.75 -4.90 -11.49
C LEU A 3 -5.36 -4.67 -10.88
N SER A 4 -4.33 -5.41 -11.28
CA SER A 4 -2.98 -5.27 -10.75
C SER A 4 -2.21 -4.05 -11.31
N ARG A 5 -2.57 -3.56 -12.48
CA ARG A 5 -1.84 -2.47 -13.16
C ARG A 5 -2.30 -1.05 -12.83
N ARG A 6 -3.23 -0.86 -11.88
CA ARG A 6 -3.78 0.45 -11.54
C ARG A 6 -3.56 0.88 -10.09
N GLN A 7 -2.61 0.33 -9.40
CA GLN A 7 -2.13 0.99 -8.19
C GLN A 7 -1.47 2.31 -8.62
N ARG A 8 -2.20 3.39 -8.46
CA ARG A 8 -1.65 4.73 -8.70
C ARG A 8 -0.57 4.98 -7.66
N GLN A 9 0.61 5.33 -8.13
CA GLN A 9 1.60 5.96 -7.26
C GLN A 9 0.93 7.14 -6.57
N MET A 10 0.98 7.16 -5.26
CA MET A 10 0.43 8.26 -4.48
C MET A 10 1.59 9.10 -3.95
N CYS A 11 1.60 10.38 -4.32
CA CYS A 11 2.50 11.36 -3.75
C CYS A 11 1.71 12.26 -2.82
N ILE A 12 2.05 12.21 -1.54
CA ILE A 12 1.45 13.06 -0.51
C ILE A 12 2.50 14.07 -0.07
N ARG A 13 2.19 15.36 -0.20
CA ARG A 13 3.01 16.42 0.36
C ARG A 13 2.69 16.53 1.84
N ASP A 14 3.67 16.21 2.67
CA ASP A 14 3.52 16.22 4.12
C ASP A 14 3.80 17.61 4.71
N ARG A 15 4.91 18.23 4.31
CA ARG A 15 5.37 19.45 4.95
C ARG A 15 6.11 20.34 3.96
N ILE A 16 5.87 21.66 4.06
CA ILE A 16 6.65 22.70 3.37
C ILE A 16 7.16 23.67 4.43
N ASN A 17 8.43 24.00 4.35
CA ASN A 17 9.07 25.01 5.17
C ASN A 17 9.88 25.97 4.28
N ALA A 18 9.53 27.27 4.32
CA ALA A 18 10.17 28.30 3.53
C ALA A 18 10.07 29.67 4.24
N GLY A 19 11.21 30.30 4.42
CA GLY A 19 11.30 31.66 4.97
C GLY A 19 11.03 31.76 6.46
N THR A 20 11.40 32.93 7.01
CA THR A 20 11.23 33.30 8.41
C THR A 20 10.59 34.68 8.61
N GLN A 21 10.54 35.49 7.53
CA GLN A 21 10.05 36.85 7.57
C GLN A 21 9.04 37.11 6.43
N HIS A 22 8.05 37.94 6.70
CA HIS A 22 6.93 38.19 5.78
C HIS A 22 7.27 39.04 4.55
N ASN A 23 8.38 39.76 4.56
CA ASN A 23 8.81 40.70 3.54
C ASN A 23 10.13 40.30 2.84
N VAL A 24 10.59 39.08 3.02
CA VAL A 24 11.84 38.55 2.44
C VAL A 24 11.53 37.31 1.62
N ILE A 25 12.04 37.28 0.40
CA ILE A 25 11.98 36.06 -0.44
C ILE A 25 12.91 35.03 0.20
N PRO A 26 12.40 33.81 0.50
CA PRO A 26 13.22 32.76 1.10
C PRO A 26 14.38 32.35 0.21
N ASP A 27 15.54 32.19 0.77
CA ASP A 27 16.74 31.62 0.14
C ASP A 27 16.66 30.11 0.01
N ARG A 28 15.82 29.49 0.84
CA ARG A 28 15.63 28.04 0.89
C ARG A 28 14.14 27.69 1.07
N CYS A 29 13.71 26.70 0.31
CA CYS A 29 12.42 26.02 0.50
C CYS A 29 12.69 24.52 0.63
N THR A 30 12.18 23.92 1.70
CA THR A 30 12.25 22.48 1.92
C THR A 30 10.86 21.89 2.03
N PHE A 31 10.66 20.71 1.48
CA PHE A 31 9.41 19.98 1.61
C PHE A 31 9.67 18.48 1.70
N VAL A 32 8.72 17.78 2.31
CA VAL A 32 8.74 16.33 2.42
C VAL A 32 7.63 15.77 1.57
N VAL A 33 7.93 14.71 0.84
CA VAL A 33 6.97 13.99 0.00
C VAL A 33 6.98 12.52 0.41
N ASP A 34 5.81 11.97 0.66
CA ASP A 34 5.61 10.53 0.80
C ASP A 34 5.24 9.98 -0.58
N ILE A 35 6.06 9.07 -1.09
CA ILE A 35 5.86 8.45 -2.39
C ILE A 35 5.66 6.95 -2.17
N ARG A 36 4.51 6.45 -2.60
CA ARG A 36 4.17 5.03 -2.53
C ARG A 36 4.35 4.41 -3.90
N SER A 37 5.31 3.50 -3.98
CA SER A 37 5.57 2.71 -5.19
C SER A 37 4.50 1.63 -5.37
N ASN A 38 4.38 1.17 -6.59
CA ASN A 38 3.69 -0.07 -6.94
C ASN A 38 4.71 -1.18 -7.22
N GLU A 39 4.23 -2.33 -7.63
CA GLU A 39 5.05 -3.51 -7.96
C GLU A 39 5.95 -3.34 -9.19
N CYS A 40 5.76 -2.28 -9.98
CA CYS A 40 6.51 -2.06 -11.22
C CYS A 40 7.93 -1.52 -10.98
N TYR A 41 8.17 -0.86 -9.84
CA TYR A 41 9.45 -0.24 -9.51
C TYR A 41 9.79 -0.45 -8.05
N SER A 42 11.05 -0.76 -7.77
CA SER A 42 11.58 -0.64 -6.43
C SER A 42 11.64 0.83 -5.99
N ASN A 43 11.67 1.06 -4.69
CA ASN A 43 11.80 2.42 -4.16
C ASN A 43 13.09 3.11 -4.61
N GLN A 44 14.18 2.36 -4.77
CA GLN A 44 15.46 2.86 -5.25
C GLN A 44 15.39 3.30 -6.72
N GLU A 45 14.80 2.47 -7.59
CA GLU A 45 14.61 2.80 -9.00
C GLU A 45 13.71 4.03 -9.16
N LEU A 46 12.61 4.08 -8.40
CA LEU A 46 11.70 5.22 -8.43
C LEU A 46 12.40 6.51 -7.98
N PHE A 47 13.21 6.45 -6.92
CA PHE A 47 13.99 7.61 -6.47
C PHE A 47 15.02 8.06 -7.50
N ALA A 48 15.73 7.12 -8.13
CA ALA A 48 16.67 7.43 -9.20
C ALA A 48 15.97 8.07 -10.42
N GLU A 49 14.76 7.63 -10.75
CA GLU A 49 13.97 8.22 -11.83
C GLU A 49 13.52 9.65 -11.48
N ILE A 50 13.06 9.88 -10.25
CA ILE A 50 12.67 11.21 -9.78
C ILE A 50 13.85 12.18 -9.86
N GLN A 51 15.04 11.75 -9.45
CA GLN A 51 16.24 12.60 -9.49
C GLN A 51 16.58 13.11 -10.90
N LYS A 52 16.24 12.37 -11.95
CA LYS A 52 16.46 12.82 -13.34
C LYS A 52 15.53 13.97 -13.77
N HIS A 53 14.40 14.13 -13.11
CA HIS A 53 13.33 15.07 -13.49
C HIS A 53 13.23 16.30 -12.57
N ILE A 54 14.08 16.41 -11.57
CA ILE A 54 14.11 17.55 -10.64
C ILE A 54 15.43 18.30 -10.73
N SER A 55 15.37 19.62 -10.56
CA SER A 55 16.54 20.48 -10.51
C SER A 55 17.00 20.82 -9.09
N CYS A 56 16.26 20.40 -8.08
CA CYS A 56 16.57 20.64 -6.68
C CYS A 56 17.27 19.42 -6.04
N GLU A 57 17.91 19.64 -4.89
CA GLU A 57 18.46 18.55 -4.10
C GLU A 57 17.35 17.67 -3.52
N ALA A 58 17.45 16.36 -3.71
CA ALA A 58 16.57 15.37 -3.10
C ALA A 58 17.34 14.35 -2.27
N LYS A 59 16.84 14.04 -1.10
CA LYS A 59 17.35 13.01 -0.19
C LYS A 59 16.27 12.05 0.20
N ALA A 60 16.50 10.76 -0.03
CA ALA A 60 15.59 9.73 0.46
C ALA A 60 15.72 9.59 1.99
N ARG A 61 14.60 9.58 2.68
CA ARG A 61 14.55 9.30 4.12
C ARG A 61 14.67 7.82 4.43
N SER A 62 14.02 6.99 3.61
CA SER A 62 13.99 5.54 3.77
C SER A 62 13.48 4.88 2.48
N PHE A 63 13.99 3.69 2.21
CA PHE A 63 13.49 2.78 1.16
C PHE A 63 12.82 1.53 1.75
N ARG A 64 12.59 1.50 3.07
CA ARG A 64 12.20 0.30 3.81
C ARG A 64 10.79 -0.21 3.49
N LEU A 65 9.86 0.69 3.20
CA LEU A 65 8.46 0.34 2.97
C LEU A 65 8.23 0.10 1.49
N SER A 66 8.08 -1.16 1.11
CA SER A 66 7.88 -1.57 -0.27
C SER A 66 6.40 -1.84 -0.57
N SER A 67 6.04 -1.84 -1.85
CA SER A 67 4.74 -2.40 -2.26
C SER A 67 4.70 -3.90 -1.99
N SER A 68 3.54 -4.42 -1.69
CA SER A 68 3.28 -5.85 -1.53
C SER A 68 2.33 -6.32 -2.61
N HIS A 69 2.51 -7.54 -3.08
CA HIS A 69 1.61 -8.16 -4.03
C HIS A 69 1.52 -9.67 -3.80
N VAL A 70 0.52 -10.27 -4.40
CA VAL A 70 0.35 -11.71 -4.52
C VAL A 70 -0.20 -12.00 -5.91
N GLU A 71 0.28 -13.06 -6.52
CA GLU A 71 -0.19 -13.47 -7.85
C GLU A 71 -1.65 -13.91 -7.81
N GLU A 72 -2.40 -13.60 -8.87
CA GLU A 72 -3.80 -14.00 -8.99
C GLU A 72 -3.99 -15.52 -8.92
N GLN A 73 -3.00 -16.29 -9.42
CA GLN A 73 -2.99 -17.76 -9.42
C GLN A 73 -2.67 -18.36 -8.05
N HIS A 74 -2.27 -17.56 -7.07
CA HIS A 74 -1.95 -18.07 -5.74
C HIS A 74 -3.16 -18.79 -5.14
N PRO A 75 -3.00 -20.01 -4.56
CA PRO A 75 -4.12 -20.83 -4.12
C PRO A 75 -5.10 -20.12 -3.20
N ILE A 76 -4.60 -19.31 -2.28
CA ILE A 76 -5.44 -18.57 -1.33
C ILE A 76 -6.27 -17.48 -2.03
N VAL A 77 -5.73 -16.85 -3.11
CA VAL A 77 -6.45 -15.87 -3.91
C VAL A 77 -7.55 -16.55 -4.70
N GLN A 78 -7.24 -17.68 -5.36
CA GLN A 78 -8.22 -18.45 -6.12
C GLN A 78 -9.35 -18.96 -5.23
N ARG A 79 -9.04 -19.40 -4.01
CA ARG A 79 -10.04 -19.83 -3.03
C ARG A 79 -10.95 -18.66 -2.63
N ALA A 80 -10.38 -17.49 -2.33
CA ALA A 80 -11.15 -16.30 -2.00
C ALA A 80 -12.08 -15.89 -3.17
N VAL A 81 -11.60 -15.98 -4.41
CA VAL A 81 -12.40 -15.70 -5.61
C VAL A 81 -13.54 -16.71 -5.75
N ALA A 82 -13.29 -18.01 -5.52
CA ALA A 82 -14.32 -19.04 -5.53
C ALA A 82 -15.40 -18.80 -4.46
N MET A 83 -15.04 -18.18 -3.34
CA MET A 83 -15.95 -17.72 -2.28
C MET A 83 -16.64 -16.38 -2.61
N GLY A 84 -16.55 -15.89 -3.84
CA GLY A 84 -17.18 -14.66 -4.31
C GLY A 84 -16.47 -13.37 -3.91
N ARG A 85 -15.21 -13.44 -3.48
CA ARG A 85 -14.41 -12.23 -3.17
C ARG A 85 -13.76 -11.68 -4.43
N VAL A 86 -13.72 -10.36 -4.53
CA VAL A 86 -13.12 -9.66 -5.67
C VAL A 86 -11.80 -9.03 -5.22
N PRO A 87 -10.65 -9.50 -5.75
CA PRO A 87 -9.35 -8.89 -5.44
C PRO A 87 -9.29 -7.45 -5.97
N PHE A 88 -8.66 -6.58 -5.21
CA PHE A 88 -8.41 -5.20 -5.63
C PHE A 88 -7.09 -4.67 -5.06
N GLY A 89 -6.48 -3.71 -5.77
CA GLY A 89 -5.31 -2.99 -5.28
C GLY A 89 -5.71 -1.87 -4.33
N SER A 90 -4.99 -1.75 -3.22
CA SER A 90 -5.21 -0.69 -2.22
C SER A 90 -3.98 0.24 -2.13
N PRO A 91 -4.15 1.56 -2.15
CA PRO A 91 -3.06 2.50 -1.93
C PRO A 91 -2.70 2.67 -0.45
N THR A 92 -3.41 1.99 0.45
CA THR A 92 -3.15 2.12 1.89
C THR A 92 -1.91 1.35 2.31
N LEU A 93 -1.06 2.00 3.09
CA LEU A 93 0.10 1.37 3.70
C LEU A 93 -0.34 0.49 4.88
N SER A 94 0.26 -0.69 5.00
CA SER A 94 0.06 -1.62 6.11
C SER A 94 1.38 -2.32 6.44
N ASP A 95 1.37 -3.17 7.45
CA ASP A 95 2.54 -3.97 7.85
C ASP A 95 3.08 -4.86 6.72
N GLN A 96 2.26 -5.16 5.71
CA GLN A 96 2.70 -5.85 4.49
C GLN A 96 3.89 -5.15 3.80
N ALA A 97 4.02 -3.82 3.94
CA ALA A 97 5.14 -3.08 3.37
C ALA A 97 6.51 -3.49 3.93
N LEU A 98 6.54 -4.23 5.03
CA LEU A 98 7.72 -4.79 5.67
C LEU A 98 7.93 -6.29 5.35
N MET A 99 6.98 -6.91 4.65
CA MET A 99 7.04 -8.33 4.31
C MET A 99 7.74 -8.51 2.96
N SER A 100 8.75 -9.35 2.91
CA SER A 100 9.49 -9.68 1.68
C SER A 100 8.90 -10.85 0.90
N PHE A 101 7.82 -11.43 1.39
CA PHE A 101 7.12 -12.57 0.80
C PHE A 101 5.76 -12.16 0.23
N PRO A 102 5.20 -12.92 -0.72
CA PRO A 102 3.87 -12.66 -1.26
C PRO A 102 2.83 -12.63 -0.15
N SER A 103 2.03 -11.57 -0.11
CA SER A 103 1.05 -11.39 0.94
C SER A 103 -0.20 -10.70 0.43
N LEU A 104 -1.34 -11.07 0.98
CA LEU A 104 -2.62 -10.42 0.73
C LEU A 104 -3.17 -9.83 2.02
N LYS A 105 -4.00 -8.80 1.88
CA LYS A 105 -4.72 -8.19 2.99
C LYS A 105 -6.20 -8.52 2.86
N ILE A 106 -6.77 -9.03 3.92
CA ILE A 106 -8.20 -9.29 4.03
C ILE A 106 -8.66 -8.85 5.42
N GLY A 107 -9.85 -8.29 5.52
CA GLY A 107 -10.38 -7.81 6.79
C GLY A 107 -11.88 -7.60 6.74
N PRO A 108 -12.54 -7.51 7.90
CA PRO A 108 -13.95 -7.17 7.99
C PRO A 108 -14.21 -5.71 7.63
N GLY A 109 -15.44 -5.39 7.30
CA GLY A 109 -15.90 -4.03 7.06
C GLY A 109 -15.54 -3.47 5.68
N LYS A 110 -15.67 -2.16 5.54
CA LYS A 110 -15.43 -1.44 4.28
C LYS A 110 -14.33 -0.40 4.46
N SER A 111 -13.33 -0.42 3.59
CA SER A 111 -12.22 0.55 3.60
C SER A 111 -12.68 2.01 3.47
N SER A 112 -13.87 2.26 2.89
CA SER A 112 -14.44 3.60 2.77
C SER A 112 -14.88 4.23 4.10
N ARG A 113 -14.98 3.44 5.15
CA ARG A 113 -15.30 3.90 6.52
C ARG A 113 -14.06 4.16 7.37
N SER A 114 -12.90 3.70 6.91
CA SER A 114 -11.64 3.90 7.61
C SER A 114 -11.12 5.32 7.46
N HIS A 115 -10.46 5.84 8.49
CA HIS A 115 -9.90 7.20 8.55
C HIS A 115 -10.95 8.32 8.42
N THR A 116 -12.17 8.07 8.87
CA THR A 116 -13.24 9.07 8.98
C THR A 116 -13.44 9.49 10.43
N ALA A 117 -14.08 10.65 10.66
CA ALA A 117 -14.33 11.14 12.02
C ALA A 117 -15.17 10.17 12.87
N ASP A 118 -16.10 9.45 12.21
CA ASP A 118 -16.98 8.47 12.84
C ASP A 118 -16.68 7.07 12.30
N GLU A 119 -15.41 6.66 12.34
CA GLU A 119 -14.99 5.33 11.91
C GLU A 119 -15.70 4.25 12.72
N PHE A 120 -16.32 3.31 12.04
CA PHE A 120 -17.07 2.23 12.66
C PHE A 120 -17.04 0.93 11.86
N ILE A 121 -17.34 -0.16 12.55
CA ILE A 121 -17.59 -1.48 11.97
C ILE A 121 -18.84 -2.07 12.63
N PHE A 122 -19.63 -2.82 11.88
CA PHE A 122 -20.73 -3.58 12.46
C PHE A 122 -20.24 -4.88 13.08
N ILE A 123 -20.81 -5.27 14.22
CA ILE A 123 -20.48 -6.53 14.89
C ILE A 123 -20.70 -7.71 13.95
N GLN A 124 -21.78 -7.70 13.19
CA GLN A 124 -22.09 -8.74 12.20
C GLN A 124 -20.98 -8.88 11.14
N GLU A 125 -20.33 -7.79 10.71
CA GLU A 125 -19.21 -7.86 9.76
C GLU A 125 -17.99 -8.57 10.36
N ILE A 126 -17.80 -8.46 11.67
CA ILE A 126 -16.74 -9.18 12.39
C ILE A 126 -17.06 -10.67 12.44
N GLU A 127 -18.30 -11.03 12.79
CA GLU A 127 -18.76 -12.43 12.85
C GLU A 127 -18.66 -13.11 11.48
N GLU A 128 -19.12 -12.44 10.42
CA GLU A 128 -19.00 -12.91 9.04
C GLU A 128 -17.55 -13.11 8.61
N ALA A 129 -16.64 -12.22 9.04
CA ALA A 129 -15.22 -12.33 8.73
C ALA A 129 -14.56 -13.52 9.43
N ILE A 130 -14.97 -13.85 10.67
CA ILE A 130 -14.48 -15.05 11.36
C ILE A 130 -14.86 -16.29 10.55
N GLY A 131 -16.12 -16.40 10.13
CA GLY A 131 -16.59 -17.50 9.27
C GLY A 131 -15.81 -17.58 7.95
N LEU A 132 -15.59 -16.43 7.32
CA LEU A 132 -14.79 -16.33 6.09
C LEU A 132 -13.37 -16.83 6.29
N TYR A 133 -12.70 -16.42 7.38
CA TYR A 133 -11.34 -16.87 7.64
C TYR A 133 -11.25 -18.36 7.91
N LEU A 134 -12.18 -18.91 8.65
CA LEU A 134 -12.23 -20.36 8.87
C LEU A 134 -12.37 -21.10 7.55
N GLU A 135 -13.31 -20.70 6.70
CA GLU A 135 -13.52 -21.32 5.39
C GLU A 135 -12.32 -21.11 4.45
N LEU A 136 -11.69 -19.92 4.44
CA LEU A 136 -10.56 -19.60 3.59
C LEU A 136 -9.31 -20.40 3.95
N LEU A 137 -9.07 -20.65 5.23
CA LEU A 137 -7.84 -21.25 5.74
C LEU A 137 -7.99 -22.76 6.04
N ASP A 138 -9.21 -23.27 6.21
CA ASP A 138 -9.42 -24.69 6.48
C ASP A 138 -8.91 -25.56 5.33
N GLY A 139 -7.97 -26.46 5.65
CA GLY A 139 -7.33 -27.33 4.67
C GLY A 139 -6.46 -26.60 3.63
N ALA A 140 -6.15 -25.32 3.83
CA ALA A 140 -5.26 -24.60 2.95
C ALA A 140 -3.81 -25.10 3.14
N SER A 141 -3.24 -25.74 2.12
CA SER A 141 -1.83 -26.08 2.07
C SER A 141 -1.08 -25.01 1.28
N ILE A 142 -0.14 -24.34 1.91
CA ILE A 142 0.76 -23.39 1.24
C ILE A 142 2.09 -24.11 1.08
N GLU A 143 2.38 -24.60 -0.12
CA GLU A 143 3.70 -25.11 -0.43
C GLU A 143 4.70 -23.97 -0.39
N GLN A 144 5.68 -24.06 0.51
CA GLN A 144 6.82 -23.16 0.49
C GLN A 144 7.73 -23.61 -0.67
N ASN A 145 7.66 -22.89 -1.78
CA ASN A 145 8.69 -23.01 -2.80
C ASN A 145 9.99 -22.41 -2.23
N HIS A 146 10.82 -23.26 -1.67
CA HIS A 146 12.20 -22.92 -1.35
C HIS A 146 12.97 -22.84 -2.68
N THR A 147 13.16 -21.64 -3.20
CA THR A 147 14.16 -21.30 -4.21
C THR A 147 15.30 -20.56 -3.56
#